data_e81fb26d4754181662bfad5d96d4861d
#
_entry.id   e81fb26d4754181662bfad5d96d4861d
#
_cell.length_a   1.000
_cell.length_b   1.000
_cell.length_c   1.000
_cell.angle_alpha   90.00
_cell.angle_beta   90.00
_cell.angle_gamma   90.00
#
_symmetry.space_group_name_H-M   'P 1'
#
loop_
_entity.id
_entity.type
_entity.pdbx_description
1 polymer ?
#
loop_
_entity_poly.entity_id
_entity_poly.type
_entity_poly.pdbx_seq_one_letter_code
_entity_poly.pdbx_strand_id
1 'polypeptide(L)'
;LLIGISMTYAREDFMQADKCGTFHLYARCIRRCFLLGHDEESGKDYSGRKEWIPLRLAALRKTFMIDIFAYAVMSNHYHIILNNRPDLVKNLSTKEVISRWLLLHPTVAMKDEKREKPTSAEIAKFIEDFDIDEIRLRLSDISWFMRELNQYIAVKANREEGLTGAFFDGRFKSQYLADDNALLTCMIYIDLNPVRAKIANSIEDSIYTSGYDRMNAHTAQKNLDAIAETKYKNENSLTYHQKKEIKIEKKNIKRASWLSPLATNLSKKENNPETNLLQTTTPPTQQPFLSITVEKYLELLDLTGREYHEKKPVIIADKFAPILDAMGFQHENWMLKIRNYGSWYYRVIGPLAKLTDKLISTGQHWFKGVKAWENPKPEPELAPA
;
A
#
# COMPACT_ATOMS: atom_id res chain seq x y z
N LEU A 1 10.93 -32.31 26.19
CA LEU A 1 10.20 -32.22 24.92
C LEU A 1 9.01 -31.29 25.14
N LEU A 2 9.21 -29.98 24.97
CA LEU A 2 8.12 -28.99 24.88
C LEU A 2 7.70 -28.96 23.40
N ILE A 3 6.64 -29.67 23.09
CA ILE A 3 5.93 -29.56 21.82
C ILE A 3 5.37 -28.12 21.82
N GLY A 4 6.00 -27.24 21.06
CA GLY A 4 5.50 -25.89 20.83
C GLY A 4 4.18 -25.98 20.07
N ILE A 5 3.07 -25.89 20.79
CA ILE A 5 1.77 -25.68 20.21
C ILE A 5 1.84 -24.32 19.53
N SER A 6 1.95 -24.31 18.20
CA SER A 6 1.75 -23.13 17.39
C SER A 6 0.28 -22.74 17.51
N MET A 7 -0.06 -21.98 18.56
CA MET A 7 -1.39 -21.39 18.67
C MET A 7 -1.54 -20.38 17.53
N THR A 8 -2.29 -20.77 16.52
CA THR A 8 -2.76 -19.86 15.46
C THR A 8 -3.84 -18.98 16.05
N TYR A 9 -3.45 -17.80 16.53
CA TYR A 9 -4.40 -16.80 17.02
C TYR A 9 -5.35 -16.39 15.89
N ALA A 10 -6.62 -16.15 16.24
CA ALA A 10 -7.59 -15.63 15.31
C ALA A 10 -7.15 -14.24 14.82
N ARG A 11 -7.44 -13.90 13.56
CA ARG A 11 -7.13 -12.57 13.03
C ARG A 11 -7.88 -11.47 13.76
N GLU A 12 -9.05 -11.80 14.26
CA GLU A 12 -9.92 -10.94 15.05
C GLU A 12 -9.21 -10.34 16.27
N ASP A 13 -8.24 -11.07 16.84
CA ASP A 13 -7.43 -10.58 17.95
C ASP A 13 -6.53 -9.40 17.56
N PHE A 14 -6.08 -9.35 16.28
CA PHE A 14 -5.17 -8.33 15.78
C PHE A 14 -5.83 -7.30 14.88
N MET A 15 -6.81 -7.73 14.06
CA MET A 15 -7.45 -6.92 13.03
C MET A 15 -8.92 -6.75 13.35
N GLN A 16 -9.23 -5.86 14.29
CA GLN A 16 -10.60 -5.53 14.66
C GLN A 16 -11.14 -4.46 13.71
N ALA A 17 -12.31 -4.70 13.12
CA ALA A 17 -12.92 -3.80 12.14
C ALA A 17 -13.33 -2.44 12.75
N ASP A 18 -13.56 -2.40 14.06
CA ASP A 18 -13.97 -1.22 14.85
C ASP A 18 -12.79 -0.40 15.41
N LYS A 19 -11.54 -0.88 15.27
CA LYS A 19 -10.33 -0.19 15.74
C LYS A 19 -9.41 0.15 14.59
N CYS A 20 -8.88 1.38 14.60
CA CYS A 20 -7.83 1.78 13.66
C CYS A 20 -6.57 0.95 13.83
N GLY A 21 -5.93 0.58 12.74
CA GLY A 21 -4.68 -0.14 12.77
C GLY A 21 -3.99 -0.17 11.42
N THR A 22 -2.66 -0.15 11.44
CA THR A 22 -1.86 -0.24 10.22
C THR A 22 -1.28 -1.64 10.09
N PHE A 23 -1.43 -2.23 8.91
CA PHE A 23 -1.07 -3.61 8.66
C PHE A 23 -0.31 -3.77 7.35
N HIS A 24 0.80 -4.50 7.40
CA HIS A 24 1.43 -5.07 6.23
C HIS A 24 0.76 -6.41 5.91
N LEU A 25 0.28 -6.54 4.68
CA LEU A 25 -0.46 -7.70 4.20
C LEU A 25 0.22 -8.27 2.97
N TYR A 26 0.22 -9.58 2.83
CA TYR A 26 0.72 -10.24 1.62
C TYR A 26 -0.05 -11.52 1.30
N ALA A 27 -0.18 -11.79 0.02
CA ALA A 27 -0.74 -13.03 -0.49
C ALA A 27 0.20 -13.63 -1.54
N ARG A 28 0.34 -14.94 -1.51
CA ARG A 28 1.23 -15.70 -2.40
C ARG A 28 0.43 -16.61 -3.30
N CYS A 29 0.86 -16.74 -4.54
CA CYS A 29 0.29 -17.69 -5.49
C CYS A 29 0.47 -19.13 -5.00
N ILE A 30 -0.49 -19.99 -5.35
CA ILE A 30 -0.48 -21.41 -4.98
C ILE A 30 0.83 -22.06 -5.41
N ARG A 31 1.34 -22.99 -4.59
CA ARG A 31 2.59 -23.72 -4.84
C ARG A 31 3.80 -22.84 -5.16
N ARG A 32 3.72 -21.54 -4.87
CA ARG A 32 4.73 -20.52 -5.24
C ARG A 32 4.94 -20.34 -6.74
N CYS A 33 4.00 -20.81 -7.58
CA CYS A 33 4.06 -20.62 -9.03
C CYS A 33 4.12 -19.14 -9.42
N PHE A 34 4.78 -18.82 -10.53
CA PHE A 34 4.99 -17.44 -10.99
C PHE A 34 3.78 -16.90 -11.78
N LEU A 35 2.56 -17.10 -11.24
CA LEU A 35 1.30 -16.73 -11.88
C LEU A 35 1.07 -15.22 -12.06
N LEU A 36 2.02 -14.38 -11.64
CA LEU A 36 2.10 -12.94 -11.86
C LEU A 36 3.40 -12.54 -12.60
N GLY A 37 4.11 -13.49 -13.22
CA GLY A 37 5.37 -13.25 -13.90
C GLY A 37 5.64 -14.29 -14.97
N HIS A 38 6.90 -14.41 -15.39
CA HIS A 38 7.32 -15.51 -16.26
C HIS A 38 7.42 -16.80 -15.45
N ASP A 39 6.68 -17.81 -15.86
CA ASP A 39 6.68 -19.13 -15.24
C ASP A 39 7.53 -20.10 -16.07
N GLU A 40 8.69 -20.44 -15.55
CA GLU A 40 9.67 -21.27 -16.28
C GLU A 40 9.16 -22.70 -16.49
N GLU A 41 8.31 -23.23 -15.60
CA GLU A 41 7.80 -24.59 -15.68
C GLU A 41 6.79 -24.73 -16.85
N SER A 42 5.87 -23.78 -16.99
CA SER A 42 4.89 -23.79 -18.08
C SER A 42 5.36 -23.04 -19.34
N GLY A 43 6.44 -22.25 -19.24
CA GLY A 43 6.93 -21.37 -20.30
C GLY A 43 6.03 -20.17 -20.59
N LYS A 44 4.99 -19.93 -19.78
CA LYS A 44 4.03 -18.84 -20.00
C LYS A 44 4.47 -17.56 -19.28
N ASP A 45 4.23 -16.42 -19.92
CA ASP A 45 4.43 -15.10 -19.32
C ASP A 45 3.11 -14.50 -18.83
N TYR A 46 2.97 -14.40 -17.53
CA TYR A 46 1.83 -13.81 -16.85
C TYR A 46 2.12 -12.40 -16.31
N SER A 47 3.23 -11.77 -16.71
CA SER A 47 3.66 -10.47 -16.18
C SER A 47 2.62 -9.36 -16.35
N GLY A 48 1.80 -9.42 -17.40
CA GLY A 48 0.70 -8.49 -17.62
C GLY A 48 -0.35 -8.50 -16.51
N ARG A 49 -0.46 -9.59 -15.73
CA ARG A 49 -1.39 -9.67 -14.59
C ARG A 49 -0.97 -8.78 -13.41
N LYS A 50 0.31 -8.38 -13.33
CA LYS A 50 0.79 -7.48 -12.26
C LYS A 50 0.00 -6.17 -12.24
N GLU A 51 -0.39 -5.64 -13.38
CA GLU A 51 -1.15 -4.40 -13.49
C GLU A 51 -2.56 -4.51 -12.90
N TRP A 52 -3.16 -5.69 -12.84
CA TRP A 52 -4.51 -5.87 -12.29
C TRP A 52 -4.59 -5.50 -10.82
N ILE A 53 -3.50 -5.71 -10.06
CA ILE A 53 -3.47 -5.45 -8.62
C ILE A 53 -3.57 -3.95 -8.33
N PRO A 54 -2.68 -3.04 -8.81
CA PRO A 54 -2.81 -1.61 -8.55
C PRO A 54 -4.11 -1.04 -9.12
N LEU A 55 -4.60 -1.50 -10.28
CA LEU A 55 -5.90 -1.08 -10.81
C LEU A 55 -7.06 -1.47 -9.88
N ARG A 56 -7.05 -2.70 -9.33
CA ARG A 56 -8.07 -3.14 -8.38
C ARG A 56 -7.96 -2.41 -7.05
N LEU A 57 -6.74 -2.17 -6.53
CA LEU A 57 -6.51 -1.38 -5.33
C LEU A 57 -7.08 0.04 -5.46
N ALA A 58 -6.84 0.71 -6.59
CA ALA A 58 -7.41 2.02 -6.88
C ALA A 58 -8.94 2.02 -6.92
N ALA A 59 -9.55 0.96 -7.44
CA ALA A 59 -11.01 0.79 -7.43
C ALA A 59 -11.55 0.56 -6.02
N LEU A 60 -10.92 -0.32 -5.24
CA LEU A 60 -11.31 -0.63 -3.86
C LEU A 60 -11.19 0.60 -2.94
N ARG A 61 -10.18 1.46 -3.16
CA ARG A 61 -10.00 2.71 -2.42
C ARG A 61 -11.18 3.66 -2.55
N LYS A 62 -11.94 3.62 -3.66
CA LYS A 62 -13.15 4.43 -3.83
C LYS A 62 -14.31 3.93 -2.98
N THR A 63 -14.35 2.65 -2.69
CA THR A 63 -15.43 1.98 -1.93
C THR A 63 -15.12 1.96 -0.45
N PHE A 64 -13.97 1.40 -0.08
CA PHE A 64 -13.59 1.18 1.31
C PHE A 64 -13.03 2.43 1.98
N MET A 65 -13.28 2.57 3.27
CA MET A 65 -12.65 3.54 4.15
C MET A 65 -11.35 2.95 4.71
N ILE A 66 -10.43 2.68 3.80
CA ILE A 66 -9.13 2.07 4.08
C ILE A 66 -8.08 2.88 3.31
N ASP A 67 -7.06 3.34 4.02
CA ASP A 67 -5.91 4.01 3.44
C ASP A 67 -4.92 2.98 2.91
N ILE A 68 -4.30 3.27 1.76
CA ILE A 68 -3.31 2.42 1.13
C ILE A 68 -1.98 3.19 1.12
N PHE A 69 -1.02 2.72 1.92
CA PHE A 69 0.25 3.42 2.09
C PHE A 69 1.32 2.98 1.11
N ALA A 70 1.43 1.68 0.86
CA ALA A 70 2.40 1.13 -0.07
C ALA A 70 1.91 -0.17 -0.69
N TYR A 71 2.50 -0.53 -1.84
CA TYR A 71 2.32 -1.83 -2.46
C TYR A 71 3.54 -2.22 -3.30
N ALA A 72 3.74 -3.53 -3.47
CA ALA A 72 4.65 -4.10 -4.46
C ALA A 72 4.10 -5.42 -5.00
N VAL A 73 4.16 -5.61 -6.32
CA VAL A 73 3.71 -6.83 -6.98
C VAL A 73 4.91 -7.57 -7.53
N MET A 74 5.15 -8.76 -6.98
CA MET A 74 6.21 -9.68 -7.38
C MET A 74 5.66 -10.72 -8.37
N SER A 75 6.52 -11.60 -8.88
CA SER A 75 6.11 -12.61 -9.85
C SER A 75 5.19 -13.69 -9.28
N ASN A 76 5.22 -13.95 -7.97
CA ASN A 76 4.43 -15.00 -7.32
C ASN A 76 3.75 -14.58 -6.01
N HIS A 77 3.79 -13.30 -5.67
CA HIS A 77 3.13 -12.74 -4.50
C HIS A 77 3.06 -11.22 -4.62
N TYR A 78 2.30 -10.60 -3.73
CA TYR A 78 2.26 -9.16 -3.60
C TYR A 78 2.25 -8.75 -2.13
N HIS A 79 2.68 -7.53 -1.87
CA HIS A 79 2.65 -6.87 -0.58
C HIS A 79 1.82 -5.60 -0.65
N ILE A 80 1.07 -5.30 0.40
CA ILE A 80 0.37 -4.02 0.59
C ILE A 80 0.43 -3.58 2.04
N ILE A 81 0.43 -2.26 2.28
CA ILE A 81 0.23 -1.68 3.61
C ILE A 81 -1.08 -0.94 3.61
N LEU A 82 -1.97 -1.35 4.50
CA LEU A 82 -3.30 -0.79 4.68
C LEU A 82 -3.46 -0.24 6.09
N ASN A 83 -4.24 0.84 6.20
CA ASN A 83 -4.75 1.33 7.47
C ASN A 83 -6.27 1.43 7.40
N ASN A 84 -6.98 0.73 8.30
CA ASN A 84 -8.43 0.82 8.34
C ASN A 84 -8.89 2.06 9.12
N ARG A 85 -10.02 2.65 8.66
CA ARG A 85 -10.53 3.93 9.15
C ARG A 85 -11.98 3.79 9.64
N PRO A 86 -12.23 3.00 10.69
CA PRO A 86 -13.57 2.89 11.30
C PRO A 86 -14.07 4.22 11.88
N ASP A 87 -13.16 5.12 12.26
CA ASP A 87 -13.46 6.48 12.69
C ASP A 87 -14.21 7.28 11.62
N LEU A 88 -13.90 7.08 10.35
CA LEU A 88 -14.56 7.76 9.22
C LEU A 88 -15.85 7.08 8.81
N VAL A 89 -15.92 5.75 8.91
CA VAL A 89 -17.12 4.99 8.53
C VAL A 89 -18.31 5.36 9.39
N LYS A 90 -18.11 5.66 10.67
CA LYS A 90 -19.16 6.06 11.61
C LYS A 90 -19.91 7.32 11.17
N ASN A 91 -19.25 8.20 10.40
CA ASN A 91 -19.81 9.47 9.94
C ASN A 91 -20.50 9.39 8.57
N LEU A 92 -20.47 8.24 7.90
CA LEU A 92 -21.14 8.06 6.62
C LEU A 92 -22.66 8.00 6.81
N SER A 93 -23.39 8.71 5.99
CA SER A 93 -24.85 8.55 5.89
C SER A 93 -25.21 7.18 5.31
N THR A 94 -26.43 6.67 5.59
CA THR A 94 -26.95 5.42 5.00
C THR A 94 -26.84 5.42 3.48
N LYS A 95 -27.16 6.54 2.85
CA LYS A 95 -27.05 6.69 1.39
C LYS A 95 -25.62 6.55 0.88
N GLU A 96 -24.65 7.10 1.60
CA GLU A 96 -23.23 6.97 1.24
C GLU A 96 -22.73 5.55 1.42
N VAL A 97 -23.10 4.86 2.51
CA VAL A 97 -22.78 3.45 2.74
C VAL A 97 -23.27 2.59 1.57
N ILE A 98 -24.53 2.71 1.21
CA ILE A 98 -25.14 1.96 0.11
C ILE A 98 -24.49 2.32 -1.23
N SER A 99 -24.29 3.61 -1.51
CA SER A 99 -23.67 4.05 -2.77
C SER A 99 -22.26 3.50 -2.92
N ARG A 100 -21.45 3.50 -1.86
CA ARG A 100 -20.10 2.91 -1.86
C ARG A 100 -20.13 1.40 -2.09
N TRP A 101 -21.01 0.69 -1.40
CA TRP A 101 -21.13 -0.75 -1.55
C TRP A 101 -21.55 -1.15 -2.97
N LEU A 102 -22.51 -0.42 -3.55
CA LEU A 102 -23.00 -0.66 -4.90
C LEU A 102 -22.02 -0.27 -6.01
N LEU A 103 -20.99 0.55 -5.75
CA LEU A 103 -19.88 0.72 -6.69
C LEU A 103 -19.13 -0.59 -6.96
N LEU A 104 -19.08 -1.46 -5.96
CA LEU A 104 -18.37 -2.74 -6.03
C LEU A 104 -19.30 -3.88 -6.42
N HIS A 105 -20.54 -3.82 -5.96
CA HIS A 105 -21.60 -4.82 -6.17
C HIS A 105 -22.82 -4.20 -6.85
N PRO A 106 -22.67 -3.66 -8.09
CA PRO A 106 -23.75 -2.96 -8.77
C PRO A 106 -24.95 -3.88 -9.05
N THR A 107 -26.16 -3.34 -8.95
CA THR A 107 -27.39 -4.03 -9.36
C THR A 107 -27.35 -4.38 -10.84
N VAL A 108 -28.24 -5.25 -11.30
CA VAL A 108 -28.38 -5.57 -12.73
C VAL A 108 -28.69 -4.31 -13.51
N ALA A 109 -29.64 -3.49 -13.05
CA ALA A 109 -30.04 -2.23 -13.68
C ALA A 109 -28.87 -1.25 -13.76
N MET A 110 -28.06 -1.11 -12.69
CA MET A 110 -26.87 -0.26 -12.72
C MET A 110 -25.85 -0.71 -13.79
N LYS A 111 -25.68 -2.02 -13.97
CA LYS A 111 -24.77 -2.58 -15.00
C LYS A 111 -25.29 -2.33 -16.41
N ASP A 112 -26.57 -2.58 -16.65
CA ASP A 112 -27.21 -2.44 -17.95
C ASP A 112 -27.22 -0.96 -18.41
N GLU A 113 -27.51 -0.04 -17.47
CA GLU A 113 -27.53 1.40 -17.72
C GLU A 113 -26.15 2.06 -17.56
N LYS A 114 -25.10 1.32 -17.20
CA LYS A 114 -23.73 1.80 -16.97
C LYS A 114 -23.66 2.97 -15.97
N ARG A 115 -24.47 2.90 -14.91
CA ARG A 115 -24.53 3.91 -13.84
C ARG A 115 -23.60 3.56 -12.68
N GLU A 116 -22.92 4.56 -12.15
CA GLU A 116 -22.12 4.43 -10.92
C GLU A 116 -22.94 4.76 -9.64
N LYS A 117 -24.06 5.47 -9.77
CA LYS A 117 -24.88 5.90 -8.62
C LYS A 117 -26.23 5.17 -8.62
N PRO A 118 -26.65 4.65 -7.46
CA PRO A 118 -27.96 4.04 -7.32
C PRO A 118 -29.07 5.11 -7.35
N THR A 119 -30.25 4.71 -7.80
CA THR A 119 -31.49 5.48 -7.70
C THR A 119 -32.04 5.43 -6.27
N SER A 120 -32.99 6.33 -5.95
CA SER A 120 -33.67 6.30 -4.65
C SER A 120 -34.45 5.00 -4.41
N ALA A 121 -35.01 4.42 -5.46
CA ALA A 121 -35.72 3.13 -5.38
C ALA A 121 -34.75 1.96 -5.07
N GLU A 122 -33.57 1.95 -5.71
CA GLU A 122 -32.55 0.94 -5.42
C GLU A 122 -32.01 1.07 -3.99
N ILE A 123 -31.86 2.30 -3.48
CA ILE A 123 -31.46 2.55 -2.09
C ILE A 123 -32.54 2.06 -1.12
N ALA A 124 -33.83 2.37 -1.37
CA ALA A 124 -34.92 1.92 -0.53
C ALA A 124 -34.98 0.38 -0.48
N LYS A 125 -34.91 -0.28 -1.63
CA LYS A 125 -34.88 -1.74 -1.71
C LYS A 125 -33.67 -2.33 -0.97
N PHE A 126 -32.50 -1.71 -1.08
CA PHE A 126 -31.29 -2.18 -0.40
C PHE A 126 -31.43 -2.12 1.13
N ILE A 127 -32.13 -1.08 1.66
CA ILE A 127 -32.41 -0.95 3.09
C ILE A 127 -33.35 -2.05 3.59
N GLU A 128 -34.31 -2.50 2.74
CA GLU A 128 -35.22 -3.60 3.07
C GLU A 128 -34.50 -4.96 3.06
N ASP A 129 -33.57 -5.15 2.13
CA ASP A 129 -32.91 -6.45 1.88
C ASP A 129 -31.67 -6.70 2.76
N PHE A 130 -31.03 -5.66 3.32
CA PHE A 130 -29.71 -5.77 3.97
C PHE A 130 -29.62 -4.97 5.28
N ASP A 131 -28.83 -5.51 6.22
CA ASP A 131 -28.41 -4.79 7.42
C ASP A 131 -27.34 -3.74 7.05
N ILE A 132 -27.71 -2.47 7.14
CA ILE A 132 -26.85 -1.35 6.78
C ILE A 132 -25.69 -1.19 7.73
N ASP A 133 -25.84 -1.52 9.01
CA ASP A 133 -24.76 -1.40 9.98
C ASP A 133 -23.70 -2.50 9.77
N GLU A 134 -24.13 -3.69 9.34
CA GLU A 134 -23.18 -4.72 8.90
C GLU A 134 -22.41 -4.27 7.65
N ILE A 135 -23.10 -3.71 6.64
CA ILE A 135 -22.44 -3.18 5.43
C ILE A 135 -21.49 -2.04 5.79
N ARG A 136 -21.89 -1.16 6.72
CA ARG A 136 -21.07 -0.07 7.22
C ARG A 136 -19.75 -0.59 7.81
N LEU A 137 -19.78 -1.60 8.67
CA LEU A 137 -18.58 -2.22 9.25
C LEU A 137 -17.67 -2.83 8.18
N ARG A 138 -18.26 -3.47 7.16
CA ARG A 138 -17.50 -4.05 6.04
C ARG A 138 -16.67 -3.01 5.30
N LEU A 139 -17.11 -1.75 5.21
CA LEU A 139 -16.38 -0.70 4.50
C LEU A 139 -15.04 -0.31 5.15
N SER A 140 -14.79 -0.66 6.41
CA SER A 140 -13.49 -0.50 7.09
C SER A 140 -12.82 -1.82 7.44
N ASP A 141 -13.39 -2.96 7.05
CA ASP A 141 -12.84 -4.27 7.35
C ASP A 141 -11.78 -4.68 6.31
N ILE A 142 -10.54 -4.85 6.80
CA ILE A 142 -9.41 -5.29 5.98
C ILE A 142 -9.64 -6.69 5.40
N SER A 143 -10.35 -7.59 6.10
CA SER A 143 -10.62 -8.94 5.60
C SER A 143 -11.56 -8.91 4.40
N TRP A 144 -12.58 -8.04 4.43
CA TRP A 144 -13.46 -7.79 3.28
C TRP A 144 -12.71 -7.15 2.12
N PHE A 145 -11.87 -6.14 2.38
CA PHE A 145 -11.02 -5.52 1.37
C PHE A 145 -10.15 -6.56 0.65
N MET A 146 -9.45 -7.41 1.42
CA MET A 146 -8.58 -8.45 0.89
C MET A 146 -9.35 -9.56 0.16
N ARG A 147 -10.55 -9.88 0.62
CA ARG A 147 -11.46 -10.79 -0.11
C ARG A 147 -11.78 -10.24 -1.49
N GLU A 148 -12.19 -8.98 -1.58
CA GLU A 148 -12.55 -8.33 -2.83
C GLU A 148 -11.36 -8.20 -3.80
N LEU A 149 -10.15 -7.99 -3.26
CA LEU A 149 -8.93 -7.98 -4.07
C LEU A 149 -8.61 -9.38 -4.59
N ASN A 150 -8.47 -10.36 -3.69
CA ASN A 150 -8.00 -11.69 -4.04
C ASN A 150 -8.98 -12.46 -4.92
N GLN A 151 -10.29 -12.36 -4.63
CA GLN A 151 -11.33 -13.00 -5.43
C GLN A 151 -11.36 -12.44 -6.85
N TYR A 152 -11.26 -11.11 -7.01
CA TYR A 152 -11.21 -10.48 -8.32
C TYR A 152 -10.03 -11.00 -9.17
N ILE A 153 -8.82 -11.05 -8.60
CA ILE A 153 -7.61 -11.53 -9.27
C ILE A 153 -7.75 -13.01 -9.63
N ALA A 154 -8.18 -13.84 -8.68
CA ALA A 154 -8.35 -15.28 -8.89
C ALA A 154 -9.37 -15.60 -9.99
N VAL A 155 -10.55 -14.98 -9.94
CA VAL A 155 -11.60 -15.20 -10.96
C VAL A 155 -11.14 -14.74 -12.33
N LYS A 156 -10.45 -13.59 -12.41
CA LYS A 156 -9.94 -13.05 -13.67
C LYS A 156 -8.87 -13.96 -14.28
N ALA A 157 -7.91 -14.43 -13.47
CA ALA A 157 -6.86 -15.34 -13.91
C ALA A 157 -7.42 -16.70 -14.34
N ASN A 158 -8.30 -17.29 -13.55
CA ASN A 158 -8.93 -18.56 -13.89
C ASN A 158 -9.73 -18.46 -15.19
N ARG A 159 -10.47 -17.37 -15.41
CA ARG A 159 -11.20 -17.13 -16.67
C ARG A 159 -10.28 -17.00 -17.87
N GLU A 160 -9.16 -16.31 -17.71
CA GLU A 160 -8.16 -16.11 -18.78
C GLU A 160 -7.57 -17.47 -19.24
N GLU A 161 -7.42 -18.42 -18.32
CA GLU A 161 -6.83 -19.72 -18.60
C GLU A 161 -7.85 -20.84 -18.80
N GLY A 162 -9.13 -20.57 -18.65
CA GLY A 162 -10.18 -21.60 -18.69
C GLY A 162 -10.08 -22.60 -17.53
N LEU A 163 -9.53 -22.19 -16.39
CA LEU A 163 -9.29 -23.00 -15.22
C LEU A 163 -10.26 -22.69 -14.09
N THR A 164 -10.29 -23.58 -13.11
CA THR A 164 -11.00 -23.41 -11.83
C THR A 164 -10.05 -23.73 -10.67
N GLY A 165 -10.39 -23.28 -9.46
CA GLY A 165 -9.63 -23.60 -8.25
C GLY A 165 -8.93 -22.39 -7.62
N ALA A 166 -8.02 -22.70 -6.69
CA ALA A 166 -7.34 -21.70 -5.89
C ALA A 166 -6.20 -21.03 -6.69
N PHE A 167 -6.17 -19.70 -6.69
CA PHE A 167 -5.07 -18.92 -7.26
C PHE A 167 -4.02 -18.55 -6.20
N PHE A 168 -4.48 -18.25 -4.98
CA PHE A 168 -3.60 -17.94 -3.85
C PHE A 168 -3.48 -19.11 -2.87
N ASP A 169 -2.31 -19.21 -2.22
CA ASP A 169 -2.00 -20.21 -1.21
C ASP A 169 -2.68 -19.85 0.13
N GLY A 170 -3.95 -20.19 0.22
CA GLY A 170 -4.78 -19.94 1.39
C GLY A 170 -5.07 -18.46 1.63
N ARG A 171 -5.30 -18.11 2.91
CA ARG A 171 -5.62 -16.75 3.31
C ARG A 171 -4.36 -15.86 3.33
N PHE A 172 -4.52 -14.57 3.03
CA PHE A 172 -3.44 -13.59 3.14
C PHE A 172 -2.78 -13.60 4.53
N LYS A 173 -1.53 -13.21 4.63
CA LYS A 173 -0.80 -13.03 5.88
C LYS A 173 -0.81 -11.57 6.28
N SER A 174 -0.69 -11.29 7.59
CA SER A 174 -0.73 -9.94 8.13
C SER A 174 0.31 -9.72 9.22
N GLN A 175 0.86 -8.51 9.26
CA GLN A 175 1.75 -8.01 10.31
C GLN A 175 1.22 -6.64 10.78
N TYR A 176 1.07 -6.44 12.08
CA TYR A 176 0.69 -5.16 12.65
C TYR A 176 1.92 -4.24 12.74
N LEU A 177 1.78 -3.00 12.28
CA LEU A 177 2.79 -1.95 12.34
C LEU A 177 2.42 -0.99 13.46
N ALA A 178 3.23 -0.98 14.53
CA ALA A 178 2.84 -0.35 15.79
C ALA A 178 3.03 1.17 15.83
N ASP A 179 3.92 1.70 14.98
CA ASP A 179 4.23 3.12 14.91
C ASP A 179 4.73 3.54 13.52
N ASP A 180 5.03 4.83 13.38
CA ASP A 180 5.51 5.44 12.14
C ASP A 180 6.88 4.90 11.71
N ASN A 181 7.73 4.50 12.66
CA ASN A 181 9.01 3.86 12.39
C ASN A 181 8.83 2.49 11.72
N ALA A 182 7.92 1.68 12.28
CA ALA A 182 7.57 0.38 11.72
C ALA A 182 6.94 0.54 10.32
N LEU A 183 6.08 1.55 10.16
CA LEU A 183 5.44 1.86 8.89
C LEU A 183 6.47 2.26 7.83
N LEU A 184 7.36 3.23 8.12
CA LEU A 184 8.39 3.67 7.18
C LEU A 184 9.34 2.52 6.79
N THR A 185 9.82 1.77 7.80
CA THR A 185 10.69 0.60 7.56
C THR A 185 10.01 -0.41 6.63
N CYS A 186 8.73 -0.69 6.86
CA CYS A 186 7.95 -1.60 6.03
C CYS A 186 7.75 -1.05 4.62
N MET A 187 7.45 0.22 4.45
CA MET A 187 7.28 0.86 3.14
C MET A 187 8.55 0.74 2.29
N ILE A 188 9.70 1.12 2.85
CA ILE A 188 11.01 0.99 2.17
C ILE A 188 11.30 -0.48 1.82
N TYR A 189 11.07 -1.40 2.77
CA TYR A 189 11.22 -2.84 2.53
C TYR A 189 10.38 -3.33 1.35
N ILE A 190 9.11 -2.90 1.26
CA ILE A 190 8.18 -3.30 0.20
C ILE A 190 8.60 -2.71 -1.15
N ASP A 191 8.87 -1.41 -1.21
CA ASP A 191 9.23 -0.73 -2.46
C ASP A 191 10.58 -1.22 -3.02
N LEU A 192 11.49 -1.70 -2.17
CA LEU A 192 12.75 -2.34 -2.57
C LEU A 192 12.65 -3.84 -2.86
N ASN A 193 11.48 -4.47 -2.71
CA ASN A 193 11.36 -5.92 -2.96
C ASN A 193 11.83 -6.35 -4.35
N PRO A 194 11.51 -5.67 -5.46
CA PRO A 194 12.02 -6.03 -6.79
C PRO A 194 13.55 -5.94 -6.87
N VAL A 195 14.15 -4.91 -6.27
CA VAL A 195 15.60 -4.70 -6.22
C VAL A 195 16.27 -5.80 -5.40
N ARG A 196 15.72 -6.12 -4.23
CA ARG A 196 16.20 -7.18 -3.34
C ARG A 196 16.13 -8.56 -3.98
N ALA A 197 15.08 -8.82 -4.76
CA ALA A 197 14.90 -10.06 -5.50
C ALA A 197 15.70 -10.10 -6.82
N LYS A 198 16.48 -9.05 -7.15
CA LYS A 198 17.25 -8.91 -8.40
C LYS A 198 16.35 -8.97 -9.66
N ILE A 199 15.09 -8.57 -9.52
CA ILE A 199 14.13 -8.43 -10.63
C ILE A 199 14.29 -7.05 -11.28
N ALA A 200 14.68 -6.05 -10.49
CA ALA A 200 14.94 -4.69 -10.92
C ALA A 200 16.32 -4.23 -10.42
N ASN A 201 16.94 -3.29 -11.14
CA ASN A 201 18.24 -2.71 -10.75
C ASN A 201 18.06 -1.43 -9.93
N SER A 202 16.92 -0.79 -10.05
CA SER A 202 16.64 0.51 -9.42
C SER A 202 15.15 0.67 -9.13
N ILE A 203 14.78 1.82 -8.55
CA ILE A 203 13.38 2.19 -8.33
C ILE A 203 12.68 2.43 -9.68
N GLU A 204 13.39 3.01 -10.64
CA GLU A 204 12.90 3.30 -11.99
C GLU A 204 12.50 2.02 -12.74
N ASP A 205 13.15 0.91 -12.45
CA ASP A 205 12.84 -0.41 -13.03
C ASP A 205 11.74 -1.14 -12.24
N SER A 206 11.40 -0.66 -11.05
CA SER A 206 10.44 -1.31 -10.13
C SER A 206 8.98 -0.92 -10.42
N ILE A 207 8.51 -1.13 -11.66
CA ILE A 207 7.27 -0.58 -12.25
C ILE A 207 6.00 -0.82 -11.43
N TYR A 208 5.92 -1.92 -10.69
CA TYR A 208 4.72 -2.31 -9.94
C TYR A 208 4.91 -2.13 -8.43
N THR A 209 5.43 -0.94 -8.04
CA THR A 209 5.61 -0.54 -6.65
C THR A 209 5.04 0.86 -6.40
N SER A 210 4.69 1.13 -5.14
CA SER A 210 4.28 2.46 -4.70
C SER A 210 5.41 3.49 -4.81
N GLY A 211 6.66 3.08 -4.62
CA GLY A 211 7.84 3.94 -4.81
C GLY A 211 7.96 4.44 -6.25
N TYR A 212 7.82 3.55 -7.22
CA TYR A 212 7.79 3.90 -8.64
C TYR A 212 6.65 4.87 -8.99
N ASP A 213 5.43 4.59 -8.52
CA ASP A 213 4.29 5.46 -8.79
C ASP A 213 4.46 6.85 -8.16
N ARG A 214 4.98 6.94 -6.92
CA ARG A 214 5.28 8.21 -6.25
C ARG A 214 6.38 9.00 -6.95
N MET A 215 7.44 8.33 -7.40
CA MET A 215 8.54 8.95 -8.14
C MET A 215 8.03 9.58 -9.44
N ASN A 216 7.26 8.82 -10.23
CA ASN A 216 6.72 9.34 -11.48
C ASN A 216 5.72 10.48 -11.27
N ALA A 217 4.85 10.39 -10.24
CA ALA A 217 3.93 11.46 -9.93
C ALA A 217 4.64 12.74 -9.46
N HIS A 218 5.71 12.59 -8.66
CA HIS A 218 6.51 13.70 -8.20
C HIS A 218 7.26 14.39 -9.35
N THR A 219 7.90 13.64 -10.24
CA THR A 219 8.55 14.17 -11.45
C THR A 219 7.53 14.85 -12.36
N ALA A 220 6.38 14.23 -12.56
CA ALA A 220 5.29 14.79 -13.36
C ALA A 220 4.77 16.13 -12.80
N GLN A 221 4.65 16.23 -11.47
CA GLN A 221 4.25 17.50 -10.84
C GLN A 221 5.31 18.60 -11.07
N LYS A 222 6.60 18.30 -10.90
CA LYS A 222 7.70 19.25 -11.19
C LYS A 222 7.67 19.73 -12.64
N ASN A 223 7.44 18.83 -13.59
CA ASN A 223 7.34 19.16 -15.00
C ASN A 223 6.15 20.09 -15.29
N LEU A 224 4.99 19.82 -14.67
CA LEU A 224 3.82 20.70 -14.80
C LEU A 224 4.04 22.08 -14.20
N ASP A 225 4.71 22.16 -13.04
CA ASP A 225 5.06 23.42 -12.39
C ASP A 225 6.02 24.24 -13.28
N ALA A 226 7.03 23.61 -13.88
CA ALA A 226 7.96 24.27 -14.82
C ALA A 226 7.24 24.76 -16.08
N ILE A 227 6.31 23.97 -16.65
CA ILE A 227 5.49 24.42 -17.79
C ILE A 227 4.61 25.62 -17.40
N ALA A 228 4.01 25.61 -16.21
CA ALA A 228 3.19 26.71 -15.71
C ALA A 228 4.03 28.01 -15.53
N GLU A 229 5.22 27.91 -14.94
CA GLU A 229 6.14 29.05 -14.77
C GLU A 229 6.57 29.64 -16.11
N THR A 230 6.82 28.80 -17.11
CA THR A 230 7.16 29.24 -18.47
C THR A 230 5.99 29.96 -19.13
N LYS A 231 4.76 29.51 -18.89
CA LYS A 231 3.54 30.16 -19.42
C LYS A 231 3.33 31.57 -18.85
N TYR A 232 3.58 31.76 -17.55
CA TYR A 232 3.48 33.10 -16.91
C TYR A 232 4.52 34.10 -17.40
N LYS A 233 5.65 33.59 -17.91
CA LYS A 233 6.72 34.45 -18.49
C LYS A 233 6.47 34.80 -19.97
N ASN A 234 5.75 33.95 -20.70
CA ASN A 234 5.48 34.11 -22.13
C ASN A 234 3.95 34.11 -22.33
N GLU A 235 3.35 35.23 -22.70
CA GLU A 235 1.90 35.39 -22.93
C GLU A 235 1.31 34.52 -24.05
N ASN A 236 2.07 33.59 -24.63
CA ASN A 236 1.67 32.74 -25.75
C ASN A 236 0.88 31.50 -25.32
N SER A 237 -0.11 31.13 -26.13
CA SER A 237 -0.89 29.89 -25.95
C SER A 237 0.00 28.66 -26.02
N LEU A 238 -0.34 27.63 -25.21
CA LEU A 238 0.36 26.33 -25.19
C LEU A 238 0.44 25.70 -26.60
N THR A 239 1.63 25.28 -26.97
CA THR A 239 1.87 24.53 -28.22
C THR A 239 1.21 23.14 -28.17
N TYR A 240 1.02 22.50 -29.32
CA TYR A 240 0.51 21.13 -29.42
C TYR A 240 1.37 20.15 -28.60
N HIS A 241 2.70 20.28 -28.65
CA HIS A 241 3.63 19.42 -27.88
C HIS A 241 3.43 19.59 -26.39
N GLN A 242 3.35 20.81 -25.86
CA GLN A 242 3.09 21.07 -24.46
C GLN A 242 1.73 20.53 -23.98
N LYS A 243 0.67 20.61 -24.81
CA LYS A 243 -0.62 20.02 -24.49
C LYS A 243 -0.54 18.49 -24.38
N LYS A 244 0.22 17.84 -25.26
CA LYS A 244 0.45 16.39 -25.24
C LYS A 244 1.25 16.00 -23.99
N GLU A 245 2.30 16.72 -23.67
CA GLU A 245 3.13 16.53 -22.48
C GLU A 245 2.29 16.67 -21.21
N ILE A 246 1.54 17.76 -21.04
CA ILE A 246 0.62 17.95 -19.92
C ILE A 246 -0.34 16.78 -19.75
N LYS A 247 -0.84 16.21 -20.84
CA LYS A 247 -1.76 15.06 -20.78
C LYS A 247 -1.05 13.82 -20.25
N ILE A 248 0.22 13.60 -20.63
CA ILE A 248 1.04 12.48 -20.12
C ILE A 248 1.31 12.66 -18.64
N GLU A 249 1.76 13.88 -18.22
CA GLU A 249 2.10 14.15 -16.84
C GLU A 249 0.87 14.05 -15.91
N LYS A 250 -0.29 14.55 -16.34
CA LYS A 250 -1.55 14.33 -15.61
C LYS A 250 -1.90 12.86 -15.44
N LYS A 251 -1.58 12.00 -16.42
CA LYS A 251 -1.78 10.56 -16.33
C LYS A 251 -0.85 9.94 -15.28
N ASN A 252 0.41 10.37 -15.24
CA ASN A 252 1.40 9.92 -14.26
C ASN A 252 0.98 10.29 -12.83
N ILE A 253 0.53 11.53 -12.61
CA ILE A 253 0.01 11.95 -11.30
C ILE A 253 -1.21 11.12 -10.91
N LYS A 254 -2.15 10.90 -11.84
CA LYS A 254 -3.36 10.10 -11.57
C LYS A 254 -3.03 8.67 -11.15
N ARG A 255 -1.91 8.11 -11.63
CA ARG A 255 -1.48 6.75 -11.28
C ARG A 255 -1.20 6.58 -9.79
N ALA A 256 -0.65 7.60 -9.12
CA ALA A 256 -0.37 7.57 -7.68
C ALA A 256 -1.48 8.19 -6.81
N SER A 257 -2.50 8.82 -7.40
CA SER A 257 -3.50 9.64 -6.67
C SER A 257 -4.37 8.85 -5.68
N TRP A 258 -4.43 7.54 -5.79
CA TRP A 258 -5.17 6.67 -4.87
C TRP A 258 -4.35 6.21 -3.67
N LEU A 259 -3.02 6.39 -3.71
CA LEU A 259 -2.16 6.17 -2.56
C LEU A 259 -2.36 7.30 -1.54
N SER A 260 -2.30 6.96 -0.27
CA SER A 260 -2.35 7.97 0.79
C SER A 260 -1.15 8.92 0.71
N PRO A 261 -1.33 10.23 0.89
CA PRO A 261 -0.29 11.22 0.69
C PRO A 261 0.77 11.15 1.79
N LEU A 262 2.03 11.36 1.42
CA LEU A 262 3.11 11.72 2.33
C LEU A 262 3.02 13.23 2.62
N ALA A 263 3.75 13.72 3.63
CA ALA A 263 3.78 15.14 3.92
C ALA A 263 4.20 15.95 2.67
N THR A 264 3.59 17.10 2.50
CA THR A 264 3.99 18.05 1.47
C THR A 264 4.77 19.19 2.14
N ASN A 265 5.74 19.79 1.44
CA ASN A 265 6.46 20.98 1.90
C ASN A 265 5.57 22.24 1.99
N LEU A 266 4.25 22.07 1.95
CA LEU A 266 3.25 23.15 1.95
C LEU A 266 3.06 23.82 3.32
N SER A 267 4.13 24.07 4.07
CA SER A 267 4.06 25.06 5.17
C SER A 267 4.08 26.51 4.68
N LYS A 268 4.08 26.77 3.36
CA LYS A 268 4.08 28.14 2.80
C LYS A 268 3.41 28.22 1.41
N LYS A 269 2.15 27.84 1.27
CA LYS A 269 1.29 28.43 0.24
C LYS A 269 -0.16 28.38 0.70
N GLU A 270 -0.60 29.52 1.17
CA GLU A 270 -1.99 29.87 1.42
C GLU A 270 -2.87 29.60 0.19
N ASN A 271 -4.04 29.03 0.46
CA ASN A 271 -5.29 29.14 -0.27
C ASN A 271 -5.25 29.82 -1.65
N ASN A 272 -4.89 29.07 -2.67
CA ASN A 272 -5.25 29.44 -4.02
C ASN A 272 -6.45 28.58 -4.47
N PRO A 273 -7.63 29.18 -4.68
CA PRO A 273 -8.86 28.45 -5.03
C PRO A 273 -8.78 27.69 -6.35
N GLU A 274 -7.86 28.03 -7.23
CA GLU A 274 -7.73 27.41 -8.57
C GLU A 274 -7.03 26.05 -8.57
N THR A 275 -6.31 25.67 -7.50
CA THR A 275 -5.75 24.32 -7.35
C THR A 275 -6.78 23.28 -6.92
N ASN A 276 -7.99 23.69 -6.57
CA ASN A 276 -9.08 22.83 -6.13
C ASN A 276 -9.78 22.04 -7.25
N LEU A 277 -9.48 22.27 -8.52
CA LEU A 277 -10.16 21.61 -9.64
C LEU A 277 -9.77 20.12 -9.84
N LEU A 278 -8.76 19.62 -9.13
CA LEU A 278 -8.37 18.21 -9.13
C LEU A 278 -8.84 17.43 -7.89
N GLN A 279 -9.57 18.10 -6.96
CA GLN A 279 -9.96 17.55 -5.65
C GLN A 279 -11.29 16.77 -5.63
N THR A 280 -11.93 16.51 -6.77
CA THR A 280 -13.32 16.05 -6.79
C THR A 280 -13.56 14.56 -6.55
N THR A 281 -12.54 13.72 -6.27
CA THR A 281 -12.75 12.29 -6.03
C THR A 281 -11.91 11.68 -4.92
N THR A 282 -11.20 12.46 -4.11
CA THR A 282 -10.41 11.92 -3.00
C THR A 282 -11.30 11.74 -1.77
N PRO A 283 -11.30 10.53 -1.13
CA PRO A 283 -11.98 10.36 0.15
C PRO A 283 -11.34 11.27 1.21
N PRO A 284 -12.04 11.58 2.31
CA PRO A 284 -11.70 12.66 3.26
C PRO A 284 -10.40 12.50 4.06
N THR A 285 -9.52 11.57 3.76
CA THR A 285 -8.22 11.39 4.42
C THR A 285 -7.11 12.08 3.63
N GLN A 286 -7.15 13.42 3.59
CA GLN A 286 -6.09 14.22 2.92
C GLN A 286 -4.93 14.57 3.84
N GLN A 287 -4.95 14.16 5.10
CA GLN A 287 -3.82 14.42 5.98
C GLN A 287 -2.68 13.44 5.69
N PRO A 288 -1.43 13.92 5.63
CA PRO A 288 -0.27 13.06 5.48
C PRO A 288 -0.19 12.10 6.68
N PHE A 289 0.05 10.83 6.38
CA PHE A 289 0.13 9.79 7.40
C PHE A 289 1.52 9.63 8.03
N LEU A 290 2.55 10.20 7.37
CA LEU A 290 3.92 10.30 7.89
C LEU A 290 4.43 11.73 7.72
N SER A 291 5.24 12.20 8.65
CA SER A 291 5.87 13.52 8.61
C SER A 291 7.08 13.60 7.66
N ILE A 292 7.13 12.74 6.64
CA ILE A 292 8.17 12.73 5.61
C ILE A 292 7.62 13.27 4.30
N THR A 293 8.39 14.14 3.62
CA THR A 293 8.01 14.59 2.28
C THR A 293 8.30 13.53 1.22
N VAL A 294 7.64 13.64 0.07
CA VAL A 294 7.87 12.70 -1.04
C VAL A 294 9.33 12.70 -1.47
N GLU A 295 9.97 13.88 -1.53
CA GLU A 295 11.39 14.00 -1.88
C GLU A 295 12.29 13.22 -0.93
N LYS A 296 12.13 13.44 0.37
CA LYS A 296 12.93 12.76 1.39
C LYS A 296 12.67 11.26 1.43
N TYR A 297 11.42 10.86 1.17
CA TYR A 297 11.07 9.44 1.06
C TYR A 297 11.79 8.78 -0.12
N LEU A 298 11.76 9.42 -1.29
CA LEU A 298 12.42 8.91 -2.51
C LEU A 298 13.95 8.90 -2.36
N GLU A 299 14.52 9.92 -1.71
CA GLU A 299 15.95 9.97 -1.39
C GLU A 299 16.35 8.81 -0.46
N LEU A 300 15.60 8.59 0.63
CA LEU A 300 15.82 7.47 1.55
C LEU A 300 15.69 6.10 0.83
N LEU A 301 14.70 5.98 -0.04
CA LEU A 301 14.46 4.77 -0.82
C LEU A 301 15.64 4.48 -1.77
N ASP A 302 16.12 5.50 -2.52
CA ASP A 302 17.25 5.39 -3.44
C ASP A 302 18.55 5.05 -2.71
N LEU A 303 18.88 5.77 -1.64
CA LEU A 303 20.06 5.50 -0.82
C LEU A 303 20.05 4.07 -0.28
N THR A 304 18.89 3.63 0.27
CA THR A 304 18.74 2.27 0.80
C THR A 304 18.88 1.22 -0.30
N GLY A 305 18.35 1.48 -1.50
CA GLY A 305 18.44 0.60 -2.66
C GLY A 305 19.88 0.42 -3.14
N ARG A 306 20.65 1.49 -3.26
CA ARG A 306 22.07 1.45 -3.66
C ARG A 306 22.90 0.62 -2.70
N GLU A 307 22.69 0.77 -1.40
CA GLU A 307 23.40 -0.01 -0.39
C GLU A 307 23.08 -1.51 -0.43
N TYR A 308 21.91 -1.85 -0.95
CA TYR A 308 21.55 -3.24 -1.15
C TYR A 308 22.39 -3.90 -2.23
N HIS A 309 22.73 -3.17 -3.30
CA HIS A 309 23.53 -3.69 -4.42
C HIS A 309 25.02 -3.84 -4.10
N GLU A 310 25.57 -2.93 -3.33
CA GLU A 310 27.02 -2.84 -3.17
C GLU A 310 27.62 -3.87 -2.19
N LYS A 311 26.79 -4.64 -1.44
CA LYS A 311 27.24 -5.59 -0.40
C LYS A 311 28.26 -5.00 0.60
N LYS A 312 28.37 -3.68 0.67
CA LYS A 312 29.33 -3.01 1.54
C LYS A 312 28.93 -3.08 3.00
N PRO A 313 29.87 -3.22 3.94
CA PRO A 313 29.57 -3.14 5.34
C PRO A 313 29.03 -1.75 5.70
N VAL A 314 28.21 -1.73 6.74
CA VAL A 314 27.35 -0.67 7.24
C VAL A 314 28.14 0.59 7.68
N ILE A 315 28.68 1.36 6.74
CA ILE A 315 29.30 2.70 7.03
C ILE A 315 28.34 3.83 6.64
N ILE A 316 27.00 3.60 6.71
CA ILE A 316 26.06 4.49 6.01
C ILE A 316 25.06 5.15 6.93
N ALA A 317 25.20 4.96 8.23
CA ALA A 317 24.43 5.73 9.21
C ALA A 317 24.45 7.24 8.91
N ASP A 318 25.60 7.77 8.51
CA ASP A 318 25.80 9.20 8.24
C ASP A 318 24.97 9.76 7.07
N LYS A 319 24.68 8.93 6.05
CA LYS A 319 23.86 9.39 4.91
C LYS A 319 22.36 9.39 5.21
N PHE A 320 21.91 8.44 6.05
CA PHE A 320 20.49 8.34 6.42
C PHE A 320 20.15 9.17 7.65
N ALA A 321 21.13 9.41 8.54
CA ALA A 321 20.94 10.14 9.78
C ALA A 321 20.17 11.46 9.57
N PRO A 322 20.57 12.36 8.65
CA PRO A 322 19.88 13.65 8.50
C PRO A 322 18.41 13.50 8.10
N ILE A 323 18.08 12.45 7.33
CA ILE A 323 16.70 12.21 6.87
C ILE A 323 15.87 11.62 8.02
N LEU A 324 16.40 10.62 8.71
CA LEU A 324 15.70 9.91 9.78
C LEU A 324 15.58 10.78 11.04
N ASP A 325 16.62 11.54 11.39
CA ASP A 325 16.62 12.49 12.52
C ASP A 325 15.58 13.62 12.31
N ALA A 326 15.48 14.13 11.08
CA ALA A 326 14.47 15.13 10.75
C ALA A 326 13.03 14.63 10.94
N MET A 327 12.83 13.32 10.97
CA MET A 327 11.55 12.66 11.26
C MET A 327 11.41 12.17 12.71
N GLY A 328 12.45 12.40 13.55
CA GLY A 328 12.49 11.90 14.91
C GLY A 328 12.70 10.37 15.00
N PHE A 329 13.28 9.75 13.98
CA PHE A 329 13.54 8.31 13.94
C PHE A 329 14.99 8.01 14.34
N GLN A 330 15.15 6.90 15.05
CA GLN A 330 16.49 6.39 15.33
C GLN A 330 17.06 5.73 14.05
N HIS A 331 18.16 6.27 13.54
CA HIS A 331 18.81 5.82 12.31
C HIS A 331 19.77 4.64 12.51
N GLU A 332 20.18 4.43 13.73
CA GLU A 332 21.06 3.31 14.07
C GLU A 332 20.44 1.98 13.61
N ASN A 333 21.28 1.19 12.95
CA ASN A 333 20.86 -0.13 12.45
C ASN A 333 19.76 -0.13 11.36
N TRP A 334 19.53 1.00 10.67
CA TRP A 334 18.54 1.07 9.58
C TRP A 334 18.70 -0.05 8.55
N MET A 335 19.91 -0.22 8.00
CA MET A 335 20.17 -1.25 7.00
C MET A 335 19.99 -2.68 7.55
N LEU A 336 20.31 -2.91 8.82
CA LEU A 336 20.07 -4.21 9.45
C LEU A 336 18.57 -4.52 9.52
N LYS A 337 17.74 -3.54 9.89
CA LYS A 337 16.29 -3.70 9.93
C LYS A 337 15.71 -4.00 8.54
N ILE A 338 16.17 -3.29 7.50
CA ILE A 338 15.70 -3.51 6.12
C ILE A 338 16.16 -4.86 5.59
N ARG A 339 17.44 -5.24 5.77
CA ARG A 339 17.99 -6.52 5.27
C ARG A 339 17.30 -7.71 5.91
N ASN A 340 17.06 -7.65 7.20
CA ASN A 340 16.49 -8.75 7.98
C ASN A 340 14.97 -8.66 8.19
N TYR A 341 14.29 -7.75 7.52
CA TYR A 341 12.87 -7.51 7.72
C TYR A 341 12.04 -8.80 7.67
N GLY A 342 12.21 -9.61 6.66
CA GLY A 342 11.45 -10.85 6.45
C GLY A 342 11.75 -11.97 7.44
N SER A 343 12.96 -12.01 8.04
CA SER A 343 13.39 -13.03 8.98
C SER A 343 13.15 -12.65 10.44
N TRP A 344 13.36 -11.39 10.78
CA TRP A 344 13.26 -10.91 12.16
C TRP A 344 11.83 -10.71 12.63
N TYR A 345 10.94 -10.20 11.75
CA TYR A 345 9.59 -9.79 12.14
C TYR A 345 8.55 -10.79 11.64
N TYR A 346 7.55 -11.05 12.48
CA TYR A 346 6.53 -12.03 12.14
C TYR A 346 5.12 -11.42 12.14
N ARG A 347 4.51 -11.18 13.30
CA ARG A 347 3.12 -10.70 13.40
C ARG A 347 2.99 -9.23 13.75
N VAL A 348 3.98 -8.70 14.45
CA VAL A 348 4.02 -7.32 14.91
C VAL A 348 5.38 -6.73 14.66
N ILE A 349 5.42 -5.45 14.41
CA ILE A 349 6.64 -4.68 14.18
C ILE A 349 6.52 -3.38 14.94
N GLY A 350 7.54 -3.07 15.76
CA GLY A 350 7.61 -1.86 16.53
C GLY A 350 8.16 -2.08 17.95
N PRO A 351 8.33 -1.00 18.72
CA PRO A 351 8.86 -1.04 20.06
C PRO A 351 7.85 -1.65 21.05
N LEU A 352 8.35 -2.31 22.09
CA LEU A 352 7.53 -2.95 23.13
C LEU A 352 6.50 -1.99 23.73
N ALA A 353 6.90 -0.75 24.00
CA ALA A 353 6.03 0.27 24.59
C ALA A 353 4.76 0.55 23.77
N LYS A 354 4.80 0.39 22.43
CA LYS A 354 3.65 0.55 21.53
C LYS A 354 2.86 -0.74 21.32
N LEU A 355 3.36 -1.88 21.79
CA LEU A 355 2.75 -3.19 21.63
C LEU A 355 2.05 -3.68 22.90
N THR A 356 2.14 -2.95 24.02
CA THR A 356 1.59 -3.35 25.33
C THR A 356 0.10 -3.67 25.23
N ASP A 357 -0.70 -2.81 24.61
CA ASP A 357 -2.14 -3.04 24.44
C ASP A 357 -2.44 -4.30 23.61
N LYS A 358 -1.62 -4.58 22.60
CA LYS A 358 -1.74 -5.80 21.79
C LYS A 358 -1.34 -7.04 22.57
N LEU A 359 -0.33 -6.96 23.43
CA LEU A 359 0.03 -8.06 24.34
C LEU A 359 -1.13 -8.38 25.27
N ILE A 360 -1.71 -7.35 25.90
CA ILE A 360 -2.84 -7.51 26.81
C ILE A 360 -4.05 -8.10 26.08
N SER A 361 -4.43 -7.53 24.94
CA SER A 361 -5.62 -7.96 24.18
C SER A 361 -5.53 -9.37 23.62
N THR A 362 -4.30 -9.86 23.37
CA THR A 362 -4.05 -11.21 22.83
C THR A 362 -3.66 -12.23 23.90
N GLY A 363 -3.53 -11.81 25.17
CA GLY A 363 -3.05 -12.67 26.25
C GLY A 363 -1.61 -13.18 26.07
N GLN A 364 -0.80 -12.46 25.27
CA GLN A 364 0.60 -12.84 25.02
C GLN A 364 1.55 -12.11 25.97
N HIS A 365 2.64 -12.76 26.33
CA HIS A 365 3.70 -12.16 27.13
C HIS A 365 4.84 -11.56 26.29
N TRP A 366 4.93 -11.92 25.00
CA TRP A 366 5.95 -11.42 24.08
C TRP A 366 5.57 -11.65 22.62
N PHE A 367 6.19 -10.89 21.71
CA PHE A 367 6.11 -11.09 20.26
C PHE A 367 7.49 -11.30 19.65
N LYS A 368 7.59 -12.22 18.70
CA LYS A 368 8.82 -12.41 17.92
C LYS A 368 9.15 -11.12 17.15
N GLY A 369 10.40 -10.66 17.25
CA GLY A 369 10.91 -9.50 16.55
C GLY A 369 11.03 -8.23 17.37
N VAL A 370 10.32 -8.10 18.50
CA VAL A 370 10.41 -6.91 19.37
C VAL A 370 11.85 -6.67 19.83
N LYS A 371 12.52 -7.70 20.32
CA LYS A 371 13.93 -7.61 20.76
C LYS A 371 14.87 -7.21 19.62
N ALA A 372 14.64 -7.73 18.41
CA ALA A 372 15.42 -7.37 17.22
C ALA A 372 15.09 -5.95 16.74
N TRP A 373 13.88 -5.45 17.01
CA TRP A 373 13.51 -4.06 16.72
C TRP A 373 14.24 -3.06 17.61
N GLU A 374 14.32 -3.34 18.92
CA GLU A 374 14.95 -2.47 19.91
C GLU A 374 16.49 -2.57 19.88
N ASN A 375 17.01 -3.78 19.71
CA ASN A 375 18.45 -4.05 19.72
C ASN A 375 18.83 -4.95 18.51
N PRO A 376 18.83 -4.43 17.29
CA PRO A 376 19.17 -5.19 16.10
C PRO A 376 20.66 -5.61 16.15
N LYS A 377 20.88 -6.92 16.07
CA LYS A 377 22.24 -7.49 15.98
C LYS A 377 22.37 -8.19 14.63
N PRO A 378 23.52 -8.07 13.95
CA PRO A 378 23.77 -8.91 12.78
C PRO A 378 23.71 -10.38 13.19
N GLU A 379 23.11 -11.23 12.34
CA GLU A 379 23.24 -12.67 12.53
C GLU A 379 24.73 -13.03 12.46
N PRO A 380 25.21 -13.90 13.34
CA PRO A 380 26.58 -14.40 13.21
C PRO A 380 26.71 -15.00 11.80
N GLU A 381 27.75 -14.60 11.06
CA GLU A 381 28.08 -15.22 9.78
C GLU A 381 28.10 -16.73 9.99
N LEU A 382 27.19 -17.45 9.31
CA LEU A 382 27.27 -18.89 9.25
C LEU A 382 28.64 -19.22 8.63
N ALA A 383 29.50 -19.87 9.40
CA ALA A 383 30.76 -20.36 8.90
C ALA A 383 30.52 -21.13 7.58
N PRO A 384 31.32 -20.92 6.54
CA PRO A 384 31.16 -21.64 5.30
C PRO A 384 31.23 -23.15 5.58
N ALA A 385 30.18 -23.88 5.14
CA ALA A 385 30.10 -25.33 5.22
C ALA A 385 31.06 -25.98 4.22
#